data_bf604daa02aac791bf0a28a35d83d621
#
_entry.id   bf604daa02aac791bf0a28a35d83d621
#
_cell.length_a   1.000
_cell.length_b   1.000
_cell.length_c   1.000
_cell.angle_alpha   90.00
_cell.angle_beta   90.00
_cell.angle_gamma   90.00
#
_symmetry.space_group_name_H-M   'P 1'
#
loop_
_entity.id
_entity.type
_entity.pdbx_description
1 polymer ?
#
loop_
_entity_poly.entity_id
_entity_poly.type
_entity_poly.pdbx_seq_one_letter_code
_entity_poly.pdbx_strand_id
1 'polypeptide(L)'
;TLVHPTSFPGKYGIGDFGQEARIFLDFLEETEQSIWQVLPLTPTGYGNSPYASYSAFAGNPYLISPDILLEKGLLTASETHSLIIPSSTTVAYELAFEKKAAALKLASARFYETLGGDEEEKFERFKLEHGHWLDDYVLFMAVGKSNQMRPWNTWDADIATRKKSAISKAKKTYEQEIKLEYWLQYEF
;
A
#
# COMPACT_ATOMS: atom_id res chain seq x y z
N THR A 1 -6.22 3.15 -24.29
CA THR A 1 -6.85 4.07 -23.32
C THR A 1 -5.88 4.31 -22.17
N LEU A 2 -5.72 5.59 -21.73
CA LEU A 2 -4.91 5.95 -20.56
C LEU A 2 -5.86 6.39 -19.44
N VAL A 3 -5.81 5.73 -18.30
CA VAL A 3 -6.46 6.14 -17.05
C VAL A 3 -5.70 5.56 -15.87
N HIS A 4 -5.44 6.38 -14.85
CA HIS A 4 -4.81 5.90 -13.62
C HIS A 4 -5.89 5.37 -12.66
N PRO A 5 -5.69 4.25 -11.94
CA PRO A 5 -6.70 3.66 -11.05
C PRO A 5 -7.25 4.64 -10.01
N THR A 6 -6.43 5.56 -9.51
CA THR A 6 -6.86 6.60 -8.57
C THR A 6 -7.95 7.53 -9.12
N SER A 7 -8.15 7.56 -10.44
CA SER A 7 -9.16 8.37 -11.12
C SER A 7 -10.51 7.66 -11.25
N PHE A 8 -10.60 6.39 -10.88
CA PHE A 8 -11.88 5.68 -10.88
C PHE A 8 -12.84 6.32 -9.87
N PRO A 9 -14.14 6.40 -10.19
CA PRO A 9 -15.12 6.77 -9.21
C PRO A 9 -15.09 5.76 -8.07
N GLY A 10 -15.12 6.22 -6.83
CA GLY A 10 -15.06 5.33 -5.69
C GLY A 10 -15.60 5.98 -4.43
N LYS A 11 -16.21 5.16 -3.56
CA LYS A 11 -16.83 5.64 -2.33
C LYS A 11 -15.83 6.01 -1.22
N TYR A 12 -14.54 5.73 -1.45
CA TYR A 12 -13.47 5.97 -0.47
C TYR A 12 -12.62 7.22 -0.76
N GLY A 13 -13.12 8.11 -1.64
CA GLY A 13 -12.49 9.39 -1.96
C GLY A 13 -11.30 9.31 -2.92
N ILE A 14 -10.86 8.11 -3.28
CA ILE A 14 -9.84 7.82 -4.28
C ILE A 14 -10.17 6.46 -4.92
N GLY A 15 -9.92 6.31 -6.23
CA GLY A 15 -10.09 5.04 -6.91
C GLY A 15 -9.04 4.01 -6.48
N ASP A 16 -9.38 2.72 -6.60
CA ASP A 16 -8.52 1.59 -6.24
C ASP A 16 -8.77 0.39 -7.16
N PHE A 17 -8.08 -0.74 -6.91
CA PHE A 17 -8.24 -1.99 -7.65
C PHE A 17 -9.45 -2.83 -7.21
N GLY A 18 -10.52 -2.17 -6.76
CA GLY A 18 -11.78 -2.80 -6.42
C GLY A 18 -12.73 -2.98 -7.61
N GLN A 19 -14.03 -2.87 -7.33
CA GLN A 19 -15.10 -3.08 -8.30
C GLN A 19 -15.00 -2.17 -9.54
N GLU A 20 -14.65 -0.90 -9.34
CA GLU A 20 -14.59 0.07 -10.44
C GLU A 20 -13.48 -0.25 -11.45
N ALA A 21 -12.37 -0.83 -10.98
CA ALA A 21 -11.32 -1.31 -11.87
C ALA A 21 -11.82 -2.51 -12.71
N ARG A 22 -12.63 -3.41 -12.13
CA ARG A 22 -13.23 -4.55 -12.86
C ARG A 22 -14.22 -4.04 -13.90
N ILE A 23 -15.13 -3.12 -13.53
CA ILE A 23 -16.06 -2.48 -14.48
C ILE A 23 -15.31 -1.80 -15.63
N PHE A 24 -14.17 -1.20 -15.33
CA PHE A 24 -13.35 -0.58 -16.39
C PHE A 24 -12.72 -1.62 -17.32
N LEU A 25 -12.30 -2.77 -16.80
CA LEU A 25 -11.82 -3.88 -17.64
C LEU A 25 -12.93 -4.42 -18.56
N ASP A 26 -14.15 -4.60 -18.04
CA ASP A 26 -15.33 -5.01 -18.83
C ASP A 26 -15.61 -3.98 -19.94
N PHE A 27 -15.53 -2.67 -19.63
CA PHE A 27 -15.66 -1.62 -20.64
C PHE A 27 -14.57 -1.69 -21.72
N LEU A 28 -13.32 -1.99 -21.35
CA LEU A 28 -12.23 -2.15 -22.32
C LEU A 28 -12.48 -3.35 -23.24
N GLU A 29 -12.99 -4.46 -22.70
CA GLU A 29 -13.35 -5.66 -23.46
C GLU A 29 -14.50 -5.34 -24.43
N GLU A 30 -15.60 -4.77 -23.94
CA GLU A 30 -16.77 -4.39 -24.76
C GLU A 30 -16.43 -3.41 -25.89
N THR A 31 -15.44 -2.55 -25.66
CA THR A 31 -14.99 -1.56 -26.66
C THR A 31 -13.78 -2.04 -27.49
N GLU A 32 -13.44 -3.31 -27.39
CA GLU A 32 -12.32 -3.94 -28.13
C GLU A 32 -10.98 -3.24 -27.90
N GLN A 33 -10.76 -2.66 -26.70
CA GLN A 33 -9.49 -2.05 -26.32
C GLN A 33 -8.55 -3.11 -25.72
N SER A 34 -7.42 -3.34 -26.34
CA SER A 34 -6.44 -4.35 -25.91
C SER A 34 -5.34 -3.80 -24.99
N ILE A 35 -5.27 -2.50 -24.78
CA ILE A 35 -4.21 -1.87 -23.98
C ILE A 35 -4.80 -0.86 -22.99
N TRP A 36 -4.55 -1.11 -21.72
CA TRP A 36 -4.75 -0.15 -20.64
C TRP A 36 -3.40 0.46 -20.24
N GLN A 37 -3.21 1.74 -20.52
CA GLN A 37 -2.05 2.49 -20.10
C GLN A 37 -2.30 3.13 -18.74
N VAL A 38 -1.38 2.94 -17.80
CA VAL A 38 -1.40 3.52 -16.45
C VAL A 38 -0.17 4.40 -16.23
N LEU A 39 -0.27 5.34 -15.29
CA LEU A 39 0.90 5.99 -14.69
C LEU A 39 1.56 5.03 -13.70
N PRO A 40 2.79 5.31 -13.21
CA PRO A 40 3.43 4.44 -12.23
C PRO A 40 2.51 4.11 -11.04
N LEU A 41 2.37 2.83 -10.73
CA LEU A 41 1.52 2.30 -9.64
C LEU A 41 2.27 2.24 -8.31
N THR A 42 3.38 2.93 -8.21
CA THR A 42 4.28 2.93 -7.06
C THR A 42 3.82 3.91 -5.96
N PRO A 43 4.28 3.75 -4.71
CA PRO A 43 3.93 4.66 -3.63
C PRO A 43 4.31 6.09 -3.97
N THR A 44 3.37 7.01 -3.82
CA THR A 44 3.61 8.43 -4.11
C THR A 44 4.33 9.12 -2.95
N GLY A 45 5.27 10.00 -3.30
CA GLY A 45 5.96 10.86 -2.36
C GLY A 45 5.33 12.26 -2.28
N TYR A 46 6.18 13.29 -2.26
CA TYR A 46 5.74 14.67 -2.18
C TYR A 46 4.79 15.06 -3.34
N GLY A 47 3.72 15.74 -2.99
CA GLY A 47 2.75 16.27 -3.96
C GLY A 47 1.85 15.22 -4.61
N ASN A 48 1.80 13.99 -4.07
CA ASN A 48 0.99 12.87 -4.58
C ASN A 48 1.26 12.53 -6.06
N SER A 49 2.42 12.93 -6.58
CA SER A 49 2.81 12.64 -7.95
C SER A 49 3.19 11.16 -8.12
N PRO A 50 2.64 10.44 -9.11
CA PRO A 50 3.03 9.06 -9.39
C PRO A 50 4.48 8.93 -9.86
N TYR A 51 5.10 10.04 -10.29
CA TYR A 51 6.51 10.08 -10.70
C TYR A 51 7.48 10.38 -9.56
N ALA A 52 6.98 10.82 -8.38
CA ALA A 52 7.77 11.06 -7.19
C ALA A 52 7.60 9.89 -6.22
N SER A 53 8.24 8.76 -6.51
CA SER A 53 8.11 7.53 -5.73
C SER A 53 9.32 7.24 -4.85
N TYR A 54 9.08 6.57 -3.73
CA TYR A 54 10.13 6.05 -2.84
C TYR A 54 10.74 4.73 -3.33
N SER A 55 10.10 4.05 -4.28
CA SER A 55 10.56 2.78 -4.83
C SER A 55 10.06 2.59 -6.26
N ALA A 56 10.89 1.99 -7.11
CA ALA A 56 10.49 1.58 -8.45
C ALA A 56 9.81 0.19 -8.49
N PHE A 57 9.84 -0.55 -7.39
CA PHE A 57 9.34 -1.93 -7.30
C PHE A 57 8.06 -2.03 -6.47
N ALA A 58 7.94 -1.23 -5.42
CA ALA A 58 6.84 -1.31 -4.49
C ALA A 58 5.52 -0.81 -5.10
N GLY A 59 4.43 -1.48 -4.77
CA GLY A 59 3.08 -1.06 -5.12
C GLY A 59 2.53 0.00 -4.16
N ASN A 60 1.62 0.83 -4.67
CA ASN A 60 0.98 1.88 -3.88
C ASN A 60 -0.12 1.29 -2.98
N PRO A 61 0.03 1.25 -1.66
CA PRO A 61 -0.95 0.66 -0.76
C PRO A 61 -2.35 1.29 -0.84
N TYR A 62 -2.45 2.53 -1.31
CA TYR A 62 -3.75 3.20 -1.45
C TYR A 62 -4.58 2.68 -2.62
N LEU A 63 -4.01 1.84 -3.48
CA LEU A 63 -4.74 1.10 -4.51
C LEU A 63 -5.34 -0.23 -4.00
N ILE A 64 -5.01 -0.67 -2.79
CA ILE A 64 -5.68 -1.80 -2.12
C ILE A 64 -7.14 -1.42 -1.85
N SER A 65 -8.07 -2.29 -2.27
CA SER A 65 -9.50 -2.03 -2.11
C SER A 65 -10.02 -2.45 -0.73
N PRO A 66 -10.65 -1.53 0.03
CA PRO A 66 -11.32 -1.89 1.28
C PRO A 66 -12.45 -2.92 1.11
N ASP A 67 -13.12 -2.95 -0.05
CA ASP A 67 -14.18 -3.95 -0.32
C ASP A 67 -13.59 -5.35 -0.45
N ILE A 68 -12.44 -5.51 -1.11
CA ILE A 68 -11.74 -6.79 -1.18
C ILE A 68 -11.27 -7.22 0.21
N LEU A 69 -10.79 -6.30 1.06
CA LEU A 69 -10.43 -6.62 2.43
C LEU A 69 -11.64 -7.05 3.28
N LEU A 70 -12.83 -6.49 3.02
CA LEU A 70 -14.08 -6.95 3.61
C LEU A 70 -14.44 -8.37 3.14
N GLU A 71 -14.34 -8.66 1.85
CA GLU A 71 -14.58 -10.00 1.28
C GLU A 71 -13.64 -11.05 1.87
N LYS A 72 -12.37 -10.67 2.13
CA LYS A 72 -11.37 -11.52 2.80
C LYS A 72 -11.58 -11.64 4.33
N GLY A 73 -12.54 -10.92 4.92
CA GLY A 73 -12.77 -10.90 6.37
C GLY A 73 -11.72 -10.11 7.16
N LEU A 74 -10.84 -9.37 6.48
CA LEU A 74 -9.82 -8.53 7.12
C LEU A 74 -10.37 -7.18 7.58
N LEU A 75 -11.51 -6.75 7.05
CA LEU A 75 -12.31 -5.63 7.54
C LEU A 75 -13.75 -6.06 7.77
N THR A 76 -14.44 -5.36 8.68
CA THR A 76 -15.88 -5.52 8.89
C THR A 76 -16.66 -4.53 8.03
N ALA A 77 -17.96 -4.79 7.83
CA ALA A 77 -18.86 -3.89 7.11
C ALA A 77 -18.95 -2.51 7.78
N SER A 78 -18.90 -2.43 9.10
CA SER A 78 -18.91 -1.17 9.84
C SER A 78 -17.63 -0.36 9.59
N GLU A 79 -16.47 -1.02 9.58
CA GLU A 79 -15.20 -0.36 9.32
C GLU A 79 -15.14 0.16 7.88
N THR A 80 -15.51 -0.68 6.91
CA THR A 80 -15.58 -0.25 5.49
C THR A 80 -16.55 0.92 5.30
N HIS A 81 -17.69 0.88 5.96
CA HIS A 81 -18.66 1.98 5.91
C HIS A 81 -18.09 3.30 6.46
N SER A 82 -17.28 3.23 7.50
CA SER A 82 -16.64 4.43 8.11
C SER A 82 -15.61 5.11 7.19
N LEU A 83 -15.12 4.39 6.16
CA LEU A 83 -14.19 4.92 5.17
C LEU A 83 -14.88 5.76 4.10
N ILE A 84 -16.19 5.68 3.96
CA ILE A 84 -16.93 6.39 2.91
C ILE A 84 -16.67 7.90 3.03
N ILE A 85 -16.33 8.48 1.90
CA ILE A 85 -16.12 9.92 1.72
C ILE A 85 -17.18 10.40 0.71
N PRO A 86 -17.92 11.48 1.00
CA PRO A 86 -18.89 12.01 0.06
C PRO A 86 -18.28 12.23 -1.32
N SER A 87 -19.05 11.89 -2.37
CA SER A 87 -18.61 12.05 -3.75
C SER A 87 -18.21 13.49 -4.04
N SER A 88 -17.08 13.66 -4.71
CA SER A 88 -16.54 14.95 -5.12
C SER A 88 -16.00 14.85 -6.54
N THR A 89 -15.90 15.97 -7.24
CA THR A 89 -15.23 16.07 -8.55
C THR A 89 -13.70 16.08 -8.42
N THR A 90 -13.19 16.15 -7.19
CA THR A 90 -11.76 16.16 -6.89
C THR A 90 -11.43 15.17 -5.78
N VAL A 91 -10.24 14.56 -5.84
CA VAL A 91 -9.76 13.65 -4.80
C VAL A 91 -9.32 14.44 -3.57
N ALA A 92 -9.88 14.10 -2.42
CA ALA A 92 -9.44 14.61 -1.12
C ALA A 92 -8.30 13.72 -0.57
N TYR A 93 -7.11 13.83 -1.16
CA TYR A 93 -5.97 12.92 -0.92
C TYR A 93 -5.65 12.73 0.56
N GLU A 94 -5.52 13.80 1.33
CA GLU A 94 -5.16 13.71 2.76
C GLU A 94 -6.17 12.89 3.56
N LEU A 95 -7.47 13.19 3.39
CA LEU A 95 -8.55 12.48 4.08
C LEU A 95 -8.66 11.02 3.62
N ALA A 96 -8.52 10.76 2.32
CA ALA A 96 -8.57 9.41 1.77
C ALA A 96 -7.39 8.57 2.28
N PHE A 97 -6.20 9.15 2.33
CA PHE A 97 -5.00 8.47 2.82
C PHE A 97 -5.07 8.20 4.32
N GLU A 98 -5.50 9.17 5.13
CA GLU A 98 -5.67 8.99 6.57
C GLU A 98 -6.62 7.83 6.88
N LYS A 99 -7.82 7.83 6.27
CA LYS A 99 -8.82 6.80 6.47
C LYS A 99 -8.33 5.42 5.98
N LYS A 100 -7.79 5.35 4.76
CA LYS A 100 -7.27 4.07 4.23
C LYS A 100 -6.09 3.56 5.06
N ALA A 101 -5.16 4.41 5.49
CA ALA A 101 -4.03 3.98 6.33
C ALA A 101 -4.49 3.36 7.65
N ALA A 102 -5.50 3.94 8.31
CA ALA A 102 -6.07 3.37 9.54
C ALA A 102 -6.71 1.99 9.28
N ALA A 103 -7.48 1.84 8.20
CA ALA A 103 -8.11 0.58 7.83
C ALA A 103 -7.08 -0.49 7.44
N LEU A 104 -6.07 -0.14 6.67
CA LEU A 104 -4.99 -1.05 6.28
C LEU A 104 -4.20 -1.56 7.49
N LYS A 105 -3.98 -0.70 8.50
CA LYS A 105 -3.35 -1.11 9.75
C LYS A 105 -4.20 -2.14 10.53
N LEU A 106 -5.52 -1.94 10.59
CA LEU A 106 -6.44 -2.91 11.22
C LEU A 106 -6.46 -4.23 10.45
N ALA A 107 -6.57 -4.18 9.13
CA ALA A 107 -6.58 -5.36 8.27
C ALA A 107 -5.28 -6.16 8.40
N SER A 108 -4.12 -5.48 8.42
CA SER A 108 -2.82 -6.10 8.65
C SER A 108 -2.74 -6.81 10.00
N ALA A 109 -3.23 -6.20 11.08
CA ALA A 109 -3.24 -6.83 12.39
C ALA A 109 -4.04 -8.13 12.37
N ARG A 110 -5.25 -8.13 11.78
CA ARG A 110 -6.08 -9.33 11.64
C ARG A 110 -5.43 -10.39 10.76
N PHE A 111 -4.79 -9.97 9.66
CA PHE A 111 -4.05 -10.91 8.83
C PHE A 111 -3.03 -11.69 9.65
N TYR A 112 -2.21 -11.01 10.45
CA TYR A 112 -1.21 -11.68 11.30
C TYR A 112 -1.82 -12.49 12.45
N GLU A 113 -2.99 -12.12 12.96
CA GLU A 113 -3.72 -12.90 13.97
C GLU A 113 -4.27 -14.22 13.42
N THR A 114 -4.61 -14.25 12.14
CA THR A 114 -5.22 -15.41 11.48
C THR A 114 -4.25 -16.14 10.53
N LEU A 115 -3.02 -15.64 10.41
CA LEU A 115 -2.01 -16.20 9.50
C LEU A 115 -1.67 -17.63 9.87
N GLY A 116 -1.79 -18.54 8.90
CA GLY A 116 -1.45 -19.95 9.06
C GLY A 116 -1.74 -20.76 7.81
N GLY A 117 -1.27 -22.01 7.77
CA GLY A 117 -1.50 -22.93 6.66
C GLY A 117 -1.00 -22.41 5.32
N ASP A 118 -1.77 -22.63 4.27
CA ASP A 118 -1.42 -22.26 2.89
C ASP A 118 -1.15 -20.76 2.71
N GLU A 119 -1.84 -19.91 3.50
CA GLU A 119 -1.64 -18.46 3.39
C GLU A 119 -0.30 -18.01 3.96
N GLU A 120 0.14 -18.64 5.05
CA GLU A 120 1.48 -18.40 5.60
C GLU A 120 2.57 -18.83 4.63
N GLU A 121 2.41 -19.99 3.98
CA GLU A 121 3.36 -20.47 2.97
C GLU A 121 3.45 -19.52 1.77
N LYS A 122 2.32 -18.98 1.31
CA LYS A 122 2.27 -18.00 0.22
C LYS A 122 2.96 -16.70 0.62
N PHE A 123 2.68 -16.21 1.82
CA PHE A 123 3.26 -14.98 2.33
C PHE A 123 4.78 -15.10 2.52
N GLU A 124 5.27 -16.19 3.11
CA GLU A 124 6.71 -16.43 3.26
C GLU A 124 7.41 -16.61 1.90
N ARG A 125 6.78 -17.29 0.95
CA ARG A 125 7.29 -17.41 -0.42
C ARG A 125 7.40 -16.03 -1.10
N PHE A 126 6.36 -15.19 -0.99
CA PHE A 126 6.39 -13.82 -1.49
C PHE A 126 7.57 -13.03 -0.92
N LYS A 127 7.79 -13.09 0.39
CA LYS A 127 8.92 -12.42 1.05
C LYS A 127 10.26 -12.93 0.53
N LEU A 128 10.39 -14.24 0.31
CA LEU A 128 11.61 -14.85 -0.22
C LEU A 128 11.89 -14.42 -1.67
N GLU A 129 10.88 -14.46 -2.53
CA GLU A 129 10.99 -14.09 -3.95
C GLU A 129 11.35 -12.62 -4.14
N HIS A 130 10.80 -11.75 -3.32
CA HIS A 130 10.97 -10.29 -3.40
C HIS A 130 12.02 -9.71 -2.43
N GLY A 131 12.63 -10.52 -1.58
CA GLY A 131 13.55 -10.10 -0.53
C GLY A 131 14.72 -9.23 -1.00
N HIS A 132 15.13 -9.37 -2.26
CA HIS A 132 16.22 -8.61 -2.87
C HIS A 132 15.97 -7.09 -2.94
N TRP A 133 14.71 -6.63 -2.86
CA TRP A 133 14.33 -5.22 -2.78
C TRP A 133 13.42 -4.94 -1.56
N LEU A 134 12.55 -5.88 -1.23
CA LEU A 134 11.47 -5.71 -0.25
C LEU A 134 12.01 -5.50 1.16
N ASP A 135 13.03 -6.26 1.56
CA ASP A 135 13.63 -6.15 2.90
C ASP A 135 14.17 -4.76 3.21
N ASP A 136 14.80 -4.13 2.23
CA ASP A 136 15.32 -2.78 2.37
C ASP A 136 14.22 -1.73 2.29
N TYR A 137 13.22 -1.95 1.44
CA TYR A 137 12.07 -1.07 1.31
C TYR A 137 11.25 -1.00 2.60
N VAL A 138 10.87 -2.14 3.19
CA VAL A 138 10.05 -2.14 4.42
C VAL A 138 10.77 -1.50 5.60
N LEU A 139 12.08 -1.72 5.70
CA LEU A 139 12.90 -1.05 6.72
C LEU A 139 12.98 0.46 6.48
N PHE A 140 13.21 0.87 5.23
CA PHE A 140 13.25 2.29 4.85
C PHE A 140 11.92 2.98 5.19
N MET A 141 10.79 2.38 4.85
CA MET A 141 9.46 2.95 5.13
C MET A 141 9.19 3.05 6.63
N ALA A 142 9.51 2.01 7.40
CA ALA A 142 9.32 2.00 8.85
C ALA A 142 10.16 3.09 9.55
N VAL A 143 11.45 3.18 9.21
CA VAL A 143 12.34 4.22 9.75
C VAL A 143 11.94 5.61 9.24
N GLY A 144 11.61 5.72 7.95
CA GLY A 144 11.21 6.97 7.32
C GLY A 144 9.96 7.58 7.97
N LYS A 145 8.93 6.78 8.20
CA LYS A 145 7.71 7.21 8.88
C LYS A 145 8.00 7.75 10.29
N SER A 146 8.87 7.08 11.06
CA SER A 146 9.28 7.56 12.38
C SER A 146 10.11 8.87 12.34
N ASN A 147 10.73 9.15 11.20
CA ASN A 147 11.46 10.38 10.92
C ASN A 147 10.66 11.40 10.10
N GLN A 148 9.31 11.28 10.06
CA GLN A 148 8.43 12.19 9.31
C GLN A 148 8.77 12.26 7.81
N MET A 149 9.23 11.15 7.23
CA MET A 149 9.69 11.02 5.83
C MET A 149 10.73 12.07 5.41
N ARG A 150 11.51 12.63 6.35
CA ARG A 150 12.64 13.50 6.03
C ARG A 150 13.68 12.72 5.22
N PRO A 151 14.51 13.40 4.41
CA PRO A 151 15.57 12.77 3.64
C PRO A 151 16.44 11.85 4.51
N TRP A 152 16.72 10.63 4.05
CA TRP A 152 17.43 9.60 4.81
C TRP A 152 18.83 10.02 5.28
N ASN A 153 19.49 10.91 4.54
CA ASN A 153 20.80 11.46 4.90
C ASN A 153 20.75 12.43 6.10
N THR A 154 19.55 12.77 6.57
CA THR A 154 19.33 13.56 7.80
C THR A 154 18.96 12.70 9.01
N TRP A 155 18.84 11.37 8.84
CA TRP A 155 18.56 10.43 9.91
C TRP A 155 19.79 10.24 10.81
N ASP A 156 19.66 9.42 11.87
CA ASP A 156 20.79 8.99 12.67
C ASP A 156 21.93 8.46 11.77
N ALA A 157 23.16 8.92 12.01
CA ALA A 157 24.31 8.66 11.14
C ALA A 157 24.60 7.16 10.99
N ASP A 158 24.37 6.35 12.04
CA ASP A 158 24.60 4.92 12.01
C ASP A 158 23.53 4.20 11.20
N ILE A 159 22.29 4.70 11.19
CA ILE A 159 21.21 4.22 10.33
C ILE A 159 21.48 4.65 8.89
N ALA A 160 21.77 5.92 8.64
CA ALA A 160 22.02 6.46 7.31
C ALA A 160 23.20 5.75 6.60
N THR A 161 24.26 5.41 7.36
CA THR A 161 25.40 4.65 6.86
C THR A 161 25.25 3.13 6.93
N ARG A 162 24.06 2.66 7.33
CA ARG A 162 23.68 1.24 7.38
C ARG A 162 24.61 0.38 8.24
N LYS A 163 25.08 0.89 9.39
CA LYS A 163 25.86 0.08 10.35
C LYS A 163 25.04 -1.13 10.80
N LYS A 164 25.61 -2.33 10.73
CA LYS A 164 24.92 -3.61 11.03
C LYS A 164 24.21 -3.60 12.38
N SER A 165 24.84 -3.05 13.44
CA SER A 165 24.25 -2.96 14.77
C SER A 165 23.04 -2.02 14.81
N ALA A 166 23.09 -0.88 14.12
CA ALA A 166 22.00 0.09 14.04
C ALA A 166 20.82 -0.48 13.23
N ILE A 167 21.10 -1.15 12.11
CA ILE A 167 20.06 -1.84 11.30
C ILE A 167 19.40 -2.96 12.12
N SER A 168 20.17 -3.79 12.83
CA SER A 168 19.61 -4.84 13.69
C SER A 168 18.74 -4.27 14.81
N LYS A 169 19.15 -3.16 15.42
CA LYS A 169 18.35 -2.44 16.41
C LYS A 169 17.08 -1.87 15.79
N ALA A 170 17.17 -1.21 14.63
CA ALA A 170 16.02 -0.65 13.93
C ALA A 170 14.99 -1.72 13.58
N LYS A 171 15.41 -2.89 13.06
CA LYS A 171 14.52 -4.01 12.77
C LYS A 171 13.72 -4.48 14.00
N LYS A 172 14.32 -4.44 15.18
CA LYS A 172 13.62 -4.77 16.43
C LYS A 172 12.70 -3.64 16.90
N THR A 173 13.19 -2.39 16.81
CA THR A 173 12.43 -1.21 17.26
C THR A 173 11.17 -0.99 16.45
N TYR A 174 11.22 -1.21 15.14
CA TYR A 174 10.14 -0.96 14.18
C TYR A 174 9.51 -2.25 13.65
N GLU A 175 9.52 -3.33 14.45
CA GLU A 175 9.03 -4.65 14.02
C GLU A 175 7.58 -4.59 13.52
N GLN A 176 6.71 -3.86 14.20
CA GLN A 176 5.29 -3.79 13.84
C GLN A 176 5.08 -2.99 12.55
N GLU A 177 5.80 -1.90 12.37
CA GLU A 177 5.79 -1.11 11.16
C GLU A 177 6.34 -1.90 9.97
N ILE A 178 7.40 -2.67 10.18
CA ILE A 178 7.99 -3.56 9.16
C ILE A 178 6.99 -4.66 8.78
N LYS A 179 6.31 -5.28 9.73
CA LYS A 179 5.26 -6.26 9.46
C LYS A 179 4.14 -5.65 8.61
N LEU A 180 3.67 -4.45 8.96
CA LEU A 180 2.67 -3.73 8.18
C LEU A 180 3.15 -3.52 6.73
N GLU A 181 4.38 -3.04 6.52
CA GLU A 181 4.90 -2.79 5.18
C GLU A 181 5.03 -4.07 4.34
N TYR A 182 5.47 -5.21 4.93
CA TYR A 182 5.48 -6.50 4.24
C TYR A 182 4.09 -6.91 3.79
N TRP A 183 3.11 -6.82 4.68
CA TRP A 183 1.73 -7.17 4.37
C TRP A 183 1.13 -6.25 3.29
N LEU A 184 1.39 -4.94 3.36
CA LEU A 184 0.92 -3.99 2.36
C LEU A 184 1.41 -4.33 0.94
N GLN A 185 2.64 -4.81 0.81
CA GLN A 185 3.19 -5.21 -0.48
C GLN A 185 2.67 -6.58 -0.92
N TYR A 186 2.38 -7.48 0.00
CA TYR A 186 1.77 -8.78 -0.29
C TYR A 186 0.32 -8.65 -0.74
N GLU A 187 -0.42 -7.73 -0.13
CA GLU A 187 -1.84 -7.51 -0.43
C GLU A 187 -2.06 -6.73 -1.73
N PHE A 188 -1.09 -5.88 -2.13
CA PHE A 188 -1.11 -5.16 -3.39
C PHE A 188 -0.89 -6.09 -4.58
#